data_04be7e8767d583428dbcb37d36c5531e
#
_entry.id   04be7e8767d583428dbcb37d36c5531e
#
_cell.length_a   1.000
_cell.length_b   1.000
_cell.length_c   1.000
_cell.angle_alpha   90.00
_cell.angle_beta   90.00
_cell.angle_gamma   90.00
#
_symmetry.space_group_name_H-M   'P 1'
#
loop_
_entity.id
_entity.type
_entity.pdbx_description
1 polymer ?
#
loop_
_entity_poly.entity_id
_entity_poly.type
_entity_poly.pdbx_seq_one_letter_code
_entity_poly.pdbx_strand_id
1 'polypeptide(L)'
;MKRTRISVLLVIALLLQLCAPLTAGAADFTPNPQTEYAKRFIAACDGQTWFINEIERLLNAQQRTLDTITGAEDLVEIKSIGLKGRNITGHIPAAIGELSELRYLFLSDNHLSGAIPSALYTLPKLQNVDLGGNDYAGAIPSEFGTMPALKTLVLKDNQYTGTIPDTILSNTQIEVLNLMGNQLTGGFPAAVAGMSSLKYLNLSENAIGGTIPDLSALTNLISLSAWQCGLTGTIPETLYTLSGLQILDLSENKLEGEISAGIANLADLQYLALDTNPLRGVLPDAFTHTALTEIHLENTYLRGFVPATLKARHDAGAKVYLNNNYMTGAVLKDMPNNSGNFTDGAASEQYQLTSTRSTVTVSKDGTVNLYALLLNKSLTTGSTAKVLLRPDEYVVTFDDTKVQVTADSSGIYVKALTDIPLNTNFSITIQIKDNTGSEYSKVKLTLTTDVTSGGGGGIGGGGGGTPATPKAEHKLYINGFTDGMFHAERNITREQTAKMLIDALEKETAEPEQYITRAETVTMINRMLGRNYETAAELHSMACPFPDVSQSNWAYGNIMEAAITHKH
;
A
#
# COMPACT_ATOMS: atom_id res chain seq x y z
N MET A 1 -5.39 9.13 -14.00
CA MET A 1 -4.69 10.44 -13.99
C MET A 1 -3.63 10.38 -12.93
N LYS A 2 -2.35 10.46 -13.29
CA LYS A 2 -1.27 10.52 -12.29
C LYS A 2 -1.45 11.83 -11.51
N ARG A 3 -1.83 11.73 -10.22
CA ARG A 3 -1.89 12.88 -9.32
C ARG A 3 -0.50 13.46 -9.22
N THR A 4 -0.34 14.73 -9.60
CA THR A 4 0.90 15.48 -9.34
C THR A 4 0.93 15.77 -7.85
N ARG A 5 1.37 14.80 -7.05
CA ARG A 5 1.58 14.99 -5.61
C ARG A 5 2.75 15.96 -5.47
N ILE A 6 2.56 17.02 -4.72
CA ILE A 6 3.62 17.96 -4.35
C ILE A 6 4.47 17.23 -3.31
N SER A 7 5.14 16.18 -3.75
CA SER A 7 6.09 15.42 -2.94
C SER A 7 7.42 16.13 -3.00
N VAL A 8 8.09 16.25 -1.88
CA VAL A 8 9.57 16.37 -1.68
C VAL A 8 10.39 17.03 -2.82
N LEU A 9 9.86 17.06 -4.04
CA LEU A 9 10.47 17.67 -5.23
C LEU A 9 10.81 19.16 -5.04
N LEU A 10 10.07 19.90 -4.20
CA LEU A 10 10.35 21.33 -4.00
C LEU A 10 11.63 21.57 -3.20
N VAL A 11 11.97 20.68 -2.26
CA VAL A 11 13.16 20.84 -1.41
C VAL A 11 14.40 20.26 -2.07
N ILE A 12 14.27 19.15 -2.80
CA ILE A 12 15.38 18.59 -3.60
C ILE A 12 15.67 19.49 -4.81
N ALA A 13 14.69 20.15 -5.40
CA ALA A 13 14.88 21.10 -6.49
C ALA A 13 15.77 22.31 -6.09
N LEU A 14 15.71 22.74 -4.83
CA LEU A 14 16.58 23.81 -4.32
C LEU A 14 18.06 23.39 -4.24
N LEU A 15 18.34 22.11 -4.02
CA LEU A 15 19.69 21.54 -4.00
C LEU A 15 20.24 21.26 -5.42
N LEU A 16 19.34 21.14 -6.42
CA LEU A 16 19.68 20.82 -7.82
C LEU A 16 19.94 22.05 -8.71
N GLN A 17 19.79 23.27 -8.20
CA GLN A 17 19.99 24.51 -9.01
C GLN A 17 21.45 24.82 -9.38
N LEU A 18 22.41 23.96 -9.01
CA LEU A 18 23.85 24.18 -9.30
C LEU A 18 24.31 23.63 -10.66
N CYS A 19 23.42 22.97 -11.42
CA CYS A 19 23.79 22.47 -12.76
C CYS A 19 23.30 23.42 -13.85
N ALA A 20 24.17 24.21 -14.42
CA ALA A 20 23.87 24.97 -15.64
C ALA A 20 23.49 24.02 -16.80
N PRO A 21 22.49 24.35 -17.62
CA PRO A 21 22.13 23.52 -18.76
C PRO A 21 23.30 23.49 -19.78
N LEU A 22 23.77 22.27 -20.07
CA LEU A 22 24.72 22.05 -21.16
C LEU A 22 24.03 22.26 -22.50
N THR A 23 24.63 23.07 -23.35
CA THR A 23 24.24 23.19 -24.75
C THR A 23 24.52 21.87 -25.49
N ALA A 24 23.54 21.36 -26.21
CA ALA A 24 23.73 20.18 -27.06
C ALA A 24 24.71 20.49 -28.19
N GLY A 25 25.68 19.59 -28.45
CA GLY A 25 26.42 19.58 -29.70
C GLY A 25 27.94 19.67 -29.67
N ALA A 26 28.63 19.27 -28.59
CA ALA A 26 30.06 18.99 -28.74
C ALA A 26 30.24 17.63 -29.44
N ALA A 27 31.12 17.57 -30.45
CA ALA A 27 31.55 16.30 -31.04
C ALA A 27 32.19 15.42 -29.94
N ASP A 28 32.00 14.09 -30.03
CA ASP A 28 32.63 13.15 -29.13
C ASP A 28 34.14 13.32 -29.13
N PHE A 29 34.73 13.43 -27.94
CA PHE A 29 36.17 13.47 -27.78
C PHE A 29 36.79 12.13 -28.15
N THR A 30 37.78 12.15 -29.02
CA THR A 30 38.53 10.96 -29.39
C THR A 30 39.89 11.00 -28.68
N PRO A 31 40.12 10.18 -27.63
CA PRO A 31 41.36 10.22 -26.87
C PRO A 31 42.60 9.89 -27.70
N ASN A 32 43.68 10.67 -27.51
CA ASN A 32 45.03 10.40 -28.02
C ASN A 32 46.05 10.60 -26.89
N PRO A 33 46.06 9.73 -25.85
CA PRO A 33 46.77 9.96 -24.61
C PRO A 33 48.31 10.00 -24.81
N GLN A 34 48.92 11.07 -24.33
CA GLN A 34 50.38 11.36 -24.47
C GLN A 34 51.17 10.89 -23.25
N THR A 35 50.55 10.73 -22.10
CA THR A 35 51.19 10.33 -20.86
C THR A 35 50.79 8.92 -20.43
N GLU A 36 51.58 8.24 -19.62
CA GLU A 36 51.26 6.94 -19.08
C GLU A 36 50.05 7.02 -18.10
N TYR A 37 49.90 8.14 -17.40
CA TYR A 37 48.76 8.37 -16.55
C TYR A 37 47.48 8.53 -17.37
N ALA A 38 47.48 9.34 -18.42
CA ALA A 38 46.32 9.50 -19.33
C ALA A 38 45.93 8.18 -19.97
N LYS A 39 46.87 7.36 -20.44
CA LYS A 39 46.63 6.03 -20.97
C LYS A 39 45.91 5.13 -19.97
N ARG A 40 46.42 5.08 -18.73
CA ARG A 40 45.83 4.28 -17.63
C ARG A 40 44.45 4.79 -17.25
N PHE A 41 44.24 6.10 -17.14
CA PHE A 41 42.96 6.71 -16.82
C PHE A 41 41.93 6.39 -17.90
N ILE A 42 42.23 6.56 -19.17
CA ILE A 42 41.32 6.27 -20.29
C ILE A 42 41.00 4.77 -20.35
N ALA A 43 41.99 3.90 -20.09
CA ALA A 43 41.72 2.46 -19.99
C ALA A 43 40.75 2.13 -18.84
N ALA A 44 40.88 2.81 -17.69
CA ALA A 44 39.99 2.66 -16.55
C ALA A 44 38.60 3.26 -16.77
N CYS A 45 38.40 4.06 -17.83
CA CYS A 45 37.07 4.52 -18.28
C CYS A 45 36.26 3.42 -18.97
N ASP A 46 36.88 2.27 -19.29
CA ASP A 46 36.22 1.07 -19.85
C ASP A 46 35.27 1.39 -21.02
N GLY A 47 35.74 2.25 -21.94
CA GLY A 47 34.97 2.65 -23.11
C GLY A 47 33.72 3.50 -22.84
N GLN A 48 33.53 3.98 -21.61
CA GLN A 48 32.39 4.85 -21.26
C GLN A 48 32.60 6.26 -21.85
N THR A 49 32.16 6.45 -23.08
CA THR A 49 32.37 7.71 -23.83
C THR A 49 31.72 8.90 -23.15
N TRP A 50 30.59 8.73 -22.51
CA TRP A 50 29.94 9.78 -21.73
C TRP A 50 30.82 10.33 -20.61
N PHE A 51 31.58 9.45 -19.92
CA PHE A 51 32.44 9.84 -18.85
C PHE A 51 33.70 10.51 -19.39
N ILE A 52 34.31 9.94 -20.43
CA ILE A 52 35.45 10.51 -21.13
C ILE A 52 35.16 11.94 -21.62
N ASN A 53 34.04 12.12 -22.31
CA ASN A 53 33.59 13.41 -22.82
C ASN A 53 33.36 14.43 -21.70
N GLU A 54 32.79 14.02 -20.58
CA GLU A 54 32.54 14.92 -19.46
C GLU A 54 33.85 15.34 -18.77
N ILE A 55 34.77 14.40 -18.54
CA ILE A 55 36.09 14.74 -17.97
C ILE A 55 36.87 15.68 -18.89
N GLU A 56 36.89 15.41 -20.20
CA GLU A 56 37.54 16.30 -21.18
C GLU A 56 36.90 17.70 -21.17
N ARG A 57 35.57 17.77 -21.14
CA ARG A 57 34.84 19.05 -21.04
C ARG A 57 35.22 19.84 -19.79
N LEU A 58 35.34 19.16 -18.64
CA LEU A 58 35.69 19.78 -17.35
C LEU A 58 37.14 20.24 -17.31
N LEU A 59 38.04 19.48 -17.93
CA LEU A 59 39.45 19.85 -18.07
C LEU A 59 39.64 21.02 -19.03
N ASN A 60 38.95 21.03 -20.17
CA ASN A 60 38.99 22.11 -21.15
C ASN A 60 38.54 23.46 -20.55
N ALA A 61 37.59 23.45 -19.62
CA ALA A 61 37.19 24.64 -18.88
C ALA A 61 38.34 25.20 -18.01
N GLN A 62 39.37 24.40 -17.74
CA GLN A 62 40.58 24.75 -17.00
C GLN A 62 41.80 24.92 -17.92
N GLN A 63 41.59 24.94 -19.23
CA GLN A 63 42.64 24.99 -20.26
C GLN A 63 43.60 23.77 -20.23
N ARG A 64 43.08 22.60 -19.88
CA ARG A 64 43.73 21.29 -19.85
C ARG A 64 43.03 20.32 -20.78
N THR A 65 43.69 19.22 -21.11
CA THR A 65 43.11 18.15 -21.89
C THR A 65 43.39 16.79 -21.24
N LEU A 66 42.48 15.85 -21.37
CA LEU A 66 42.61 14.50 -20.86
C LEU A 66 43.84 13.77 -21.40
N ASP A 67 44.25 14.07 -22.65
CA ASP A 67 45.40 13.43 -23.28
C ASP A 67 46.75 13.77 -22.61
N THR A 68 46.81 14.86 -21.85
CA THR A 68 48.06 15.40 -21.30
C THR A 68 48.14 15.36 -19.78
N ILE A 69 47.11 14.85 -19.07
CA ILE A 69 47.18 14.72 -17.61
C ILE A 69 48.32 13.80 -17.18
N THR A 70 48.97 14.13 -16.07
CA THR A 70 50.19 13.47 -15.57
C THR A 70 49.96 12.74 -14.24
N GLY A 71 48.91 13.11 -13.51
CA GLY A 71 48.56 12.53 -12.23
C GLY A 71 47.16 12.94 -11.77
N ALA A 72 46.73 12.43 -10.62
CA ALA A 72 45.44 12.77 -10.01
C ALA A 72 45.35 14.25 -9.61
N GLU A 73 46.48 14.91 -9.40
CA GLU A 73 46.58 16.36 -9.13
C GLU A 73 46.02 17.22 -10.26
N ASP A 74 45.97 16.71 -11.48
CA ASP A 74 45.34 17.39 -12.61
C ASP A 74 43.82 17.37 -12.57
N LEU A 75 43.24 16.49 -11.76
CA LEU A 75 41.80 16.25 -11.64
C LEU A 75 41.16 16.89 -10.38
N VAL A 76 41.96 17.54 -9.51
CA VAL A 76 41.51 18.06 -8.20
C VAL A 76 40.45 19.17 -8.30
N GLU A 77 40.36 19.86 -9.42
CA GLU A 77 39.32 20.86 -9.63
C GLU A 77 37.97 20.28 -10.06
N ILE A 78 37.91 18.98 -10.35
CA ILE A 78 36.67 18.28 -10.68
C ILE A 78 35.94 17.92 -9.37
N LYS A 79 35.03 18.80 -8.95
CA LYS A 79 34.26 18.68 -7.71
C LYS A 79 32.83 18.24 -7.92
N SER A 80 32.35 18.27 -9.17
CA SER A 80 30.99 17.92 -9.53
C SER A 80 30.90 17.32 -10.92
N ILE A 81 30.12 16.25 -11.06
CA ILE A 81 29.67 15.70 -12.33
C ILE A 81 28.12 15.78 -12.32
N GLY A 82 27.56 16.50 -13.32
CA GLY A 82 26.14 16.75 -13.42
C GLY A 82 25.60 16.46 -14.82
N LEU A 83 25.11 15.24 -15.03
CA LEU A 83 24.64 14.75 -16.33
C LEU A 83 23.22 14.17 -16.24
N LYS A 84 22.37 14.82 -15.46
CA LYS A 84 20.95 14.42 -15.32
C LYS A 84 20.22 14.48 -16.66
N GLY A 85 19.46 13.41 -17.00
CA GLY A 85 18.56 13.39 -18.15
C GLY A 85 19.28 13.51 -19.50
N ARG A 86 20.45 12.89 -19.64
CA ARG A 86 21.28 12.94 -20.86
C ARG A 86 21.17 11.68 -21.72
N ASN A 87 20.25 10.79 -21.40
CA ASN A 87 20.07 9.53 -22.13
C ASN A 87 21.35 8.67 -22.17
N ILE A 88 22.14 8.74 -21.10
CA ILE A 88 23.39 8.01 -20.94
C ILE A 88 23.12 6.54 -20.72
N THR A 89 23.86 5.68 -21.40
CA THR A 89 23.84 4.22 -21.27
C THR A 89 25.18 3.71 -20.72
N GLY A 90 25.23 2.43 -20.34
CA GLY A 90 26.45 1.79 -19.82
C GLY A 90 26.52 1.83 -18.30
N HIS A 91 27.70 2.07 -17.74
CA HIS A 91 27.96 2.02 -16.30
C HIS A 91 28.89 3.14 -15.82
N ILE A 92 29.00 3.32 -14.51
CA ILE A 92 29.99 4.23 -13.90
C ILE A 92 31.35 3.52 -13.97
N PRO A 93 32.39 4.12 -14.62
CA PRO A 93 33.68 3.46 -14.76
C PRO A 93 34.55 3.57 -13.49
N ALA A 94 35.51 2.66 -13.34
CA ALA A 94 36.43 2.65 -12.21
C ALA A 94 37.32 3.91 -12.14
N ALA A 95 37.55 4.60 -13.27
CA ALA A 95 38.25 5.86 -13.33
C ALA A 95 37.65 6.98 -12.45
N ILE A 96 36.38 6.86 -12.05
CA ILE A 96 35.75 7.81 -11.11
C ILE A 96 36.52 7.92 -9.80
N GLY A 97 37.21 6.84 -9.37
CA GLY A 97 38.01 6.81 -8.15
C GLY A 97 39.21 7.75 -8.16
N GLU A 98 39.66 8.20 -9.32
CA GLU A 98 40.76 9.17 -9.44
C GLU A 98 40.31 10.62 -9.11
N LEU A 99 39.00 10.86 -8.99
CA LEU A 99 38.42 12.17 -8.72
C LEU A 99 38.34 12.45 -7.20
N SER A 100 39.48 12.51 -6.52
CA SER A 100 39.54 12.59 -5.04
C SER A 100 38.84 13.80 -4.42
N GLU A 101 38.62 14.87 -5.18
CA GLU A 101 37.93 16.08 -4.74
C GLU A 101 36.44 16.10 -5.11
N LEU A 102 35.93 15.04 -5.76
CA LEU A 102 34.54 14.95 -6.16
C LEU A 102 33.61 14.99 -4.94
N ARG A 103 32.63 15.90 -4.96
CA ARG A 103 31.63 16.10 -3.88
C ARG A 103 30.21 15.79 -4.34
N TYR A 104 29.94 15.99 -5.62
CA TYR A 104 28.58 15.92 -6.18
C TYR A 104 28.59 15.06 -7.43
N LEU A 105 27.78 13.99 -7.42
CA LEU A 105 27.59 13.09 -8.56
C LEU A 105 26.09 13.01 -8.86
N PHE A 106 25.64 13.67 -9.93
CA PHE A 106 24.25 13.72 -10.36
C PHE A 106 24.11 13.08 -11.74
N LEU A 107 23.70 11.82 -11.76
CA LEU A 107 23.52 11.01 -12.97
C LEU A 107 22.06 10.52 -13.12
N SER A 108 21.12 11.17 -12.43
CA SER A 108 19.72 10.76 -12.45
C SER A 108 19.07 10.91 -13.83
N ASP A 109 17.99 10.15 -14.04
CA ASP A 109 17.17 10.15 -15.25
C ASP A 109 17.97 9.79 -16.52
N ASN A 110 18.72 8.67 -16.46
CA ASN A 110 19.51 8.09 -17.54
C ASN A 110 19.18 6.58 -17.69
N HIS A 111 20.02 5.82 -18.39
CA HIS A 111 19.94 4.37 -18.60
C HIS A 111 21.21 3.66 -18.11
N LEU A 112 21.79 4.16 -17.02
CA LEU A 112 22.95 3.52 -16.42
C LEU A 112 22.54 2.22 -15.71
N SER A 113 23.39 1.20 -15.81
CA SER A 113 23.14 -0.11 -15.25
C SER A 113 24.45 -0.81 -14.83
N GLY A 114 24.36 -2.08 -14.42
CA GLY A 114 25.53 -2.87 -14.02
C GLY A 114 26.04 -2.55 -12.62
N ALA A 115 27.24 -3.03 -12.32
CA ALA A 115 27.83 -2.86 -10.99
C ALA A 115 28.39 -1.45 -10.82
N ILE A 116 28.16 -0.85 -9.66
CA ILE A 116 28.79 0.40 -9.26
C ILE A 116 30.23 0.05 -8.83
N PRO A 117 31.27 0.74 -9.38
CA PRO A 117 32.64 0.38 -9.10
C PRO A 117 33.03 0.66 -7.64
N SER A 118 33.81 -0.24 -7.02
CA SER A 118 34.28 -0.09 -5.64
C SER A 118 35.01 1.20 -5.38
N ALA A 119 35.68 1.75 -6.40
CA ALA A 119 36.36 3.01 -6.35
C ALA A 119 35.46 4.21 -6.01
N LEU A 120 34.16 4.16 -6.36
CA LEU A 120 33.21 5.21 -5.99
C LEU A 120 33.04 5.32 -4.47
N TYR A 121 32.97 4.19 -3.79
CA TYR A 121 32.70 4.16 -2.35
C TYR A 121 33.88 4.64 -1.50
N THR A 122 35.08 4.66 -2.08
CA THR A 122 36.30 5.12 -1.40
C THR A 122 36.58 6.60 -1.56
N LEU A 123 35.77 7.33 -2.34
CA LEU A 123 35.95 8.76 -2.56
C LEU A 123 35.76 9.54 -1.24
N PRO A 124 36.81 10.24 -0.78
CA PRO A 124 36.83 10.76 0.60
C PRO A 124 35.94 11.98 0.82
N LYS A 125 35.52 12.66 -0.24
CA LYS A 125 34.76 13.92 -0.18
C LYS A 125 33.39 13.85 -0.84
N LEU A 126 32.97 12.69 -1.37
CA LEU A 126 31.70 12.54 -2.07
C LEU A 126 30.53 12.60 -1.08
N GLN A 127 29.78 13.70 -1.17
CA GLN A 127 28.71 14.03 -0.26
C GLN A 127 27.33 13.68 -0.84
N ASN A 128 27.15 13.89 -2.14
CA ASN A 128 25.85 13.72 -2.79
C ASN A 128 25.99 12.75 -3.97
N VAL A 129 25.20 11.68 -3.89
CA VAL A 129 25.07 10.67 -4.95
C VAL A 129 23.61 10.60 -5.36
N ASP A 130 23.32 11.00 -6.60
CA ASP A 130 22.01 10.88 -7.23
C ASP A 130 22.10 10.00 -8.48
N LEU A 131 21.63 8.76 -8.35
CA LEU A 131 21.54 7.75 -9.40
C LEU A 131 20.07 7.39 -9.69
N GLY A 132 19.12 8.21 -9.27
CA GLY A 132 17.68 7.98 -9.46
C GLY A 132 17.28 7.92 -10.92
N GLY A 133 16.22 7.16 -11.25
CA GLY A 133 15.73 7.06 -12.63
C GLY A 133 16.75 6.44 -13.59
N ASN A 134 17.34 5.31 -13.20
CA ASN A 134 18.25 4.52 -14.00
C ASN A 134 17.83 3.05 -14.03
N ASP A 135 18.66 2.18 -14.60
CA ASP A 135 18.37 0.75 -14.78
C ASP A 135 19.16 -0.14 -13.80
N TYR A 136 19.54 0.39 -12.64
CA TYR A 136 20.25 -0.38 -11.61
C TYR A 136 19.31 -1.42 -11.00
N ALA A 137 19.82 -2.66 -10.84
CA ALA A 137 19.05 -3.80 -10.35
C ALA A 137 19.83 -4.62 -9.30
N GLY A 138 19.14 -5.55 -8.64
CA GLY A 138 19.70 -6.38 -7.58
C GLY A 138 19.63 -5.70 -6.21
N ALA A 139 20.43 -6.15 -5.25
CA ALA A 139 20.49 -5.54 -3.93
C ALA A 139 21.16 -4.17 -3.95
N ILE A 140 20.72 -3.26 -3.06
CA ILE A 140 21.43 -1.99 -2.86
C ILE A 140 22.83 -2.30 -2.33
N PRO A 141 23.91 -1.76 -2.94
CA PRO A 141 25.27 -1.95 -2.43
C PRO A 141 25.42 -1.44 -0.98
N SER A 142 25.87 -2.34 -0.10
CA SER A 142 26.09 -2.04 1.32
C SER A 142 27.18 -0.99 1.56
N GLU A 143 28.07 -0.85 0.60
CA GLU A 143 29.23 0.05 0.60
C GLU A 143 28.83 1.53 0.63
N PHE A 144 27.64 1.88 0.15
CA PHE A 144 27.13 3.25 0.33
C PHE A 144 27.10 3.68 1.80
N GLY A 145 26.82 2.74 2.70
CA GLY A 145 26.81 3.01 4.14
C GLY A 145 28.18 3.30 4.73
N THR A 146 29.27 2.89 4.07
CA THR A 146 30.66 3.07 4.54
C THR A 146 31.32 4.34 3.99
N MET A 147 30.64 5.06 3.10
CA MET A 147 31.18 6.28 2.49
C MET A 147 31.38 7.39 3.54
N PRO A 148 32.61 7.94 3.70
CA PRO A 148 32.94 8.74 4.87
C PRO A 148 32.32 10.13 4.90
N ALA A 149 31.88 10.66 3.76
CA ALA A 149 31.34 12.01 3.65
C ALA A 149 29.88 12.06 3.13
N LEU A 150 29.25 10.89 2.90
CA LEU A 150 27.94 10.81 2.25
C LEU A 150 26.85 11.44 3.12
N LYS A 151 26.13 12.41 2.54
CA LYS A 151 24.99 13.10 3.14
C LYS A 151 23.69 12.88 2.39
N THR A 152 23.75 12.74 1.08
CA THR A 152 22.60 12.55 0.22
C THR A 152 22.78 11.31 -0.62
N LEU A 153 21.86 10.35 -0.48
CA LEU A 153 21.78 9.15 -1.29
C LEU A 153 20.39 9.07 -1.94
N VAL A 154 20.37 9.22 -3.26
CA VAL A 154 19.14 9.11 -4.07
C VAL A 154 19.31 7.97 -5.06
N LEU A 155 18.54 6.89 -4.83
CA LEU A 155 18.49 5.68 -5.65
C LEU A 155 17.06 5.41 -6.18
N LYS A 156 16.19 6.41 -6.13
CA LYS A 156 14.78 6.29 -6.52
C LYS A 156 14.61 5.84 -7.97
N ASP A 157 13.44 5.27 -8.29
CA ASP A 157 13.05 4.90 -9.65
C ASP A 157 14.11 4.02 -10.35
N ASN A 158 14.51 2.93 -9.69
CA ASN A 158 15.40 1.88 -10.18
C ASN A 158 14.75 0.50 -9.99
N GLN A 159 15.53 -0.57 -10.13
CA GLN A 159 15.06 -1.94 -9.99
C GLN A 159 15.72 -2.64 -8.79
N TYR A 160 16.07 -1.91 -7.73
CA TYR A 160 16.67 -2.49 -6.54
C TYR A 160 15.69 -3.39 -5.80
N THR A 161 16.20 -4.53 -5.32
CA THR A 161 15.45 -5.58 -4.61
C THR A 161 16.04 -5.88 -3.24
N GLY A 162 15.38 -6.73 -2.45
CA GLY A 162 15.86 -7.14 -1.13
C GLY A 162 15.62 -6.07 -0.07
N THR A 163 16.42 -6.09 0.99
CA THR A 163 16.29 -5.18 2.14
C THR A 163 17.22 -3.97 2.01
N ILE A 164 16.92 -2.92 2.74
CA ILE A 164 17.85 -1.77 2.89
C ILE A 164 19.03 -2.24 3.74
N PRO A 165 20.28 -2.11 3.27
CA PRO A 165 21.45 -2.56 4.03
C PRO A 165 21.61 -1.87 5.38
N ASP A 166 21.89 -2.64 6.43
CA ASP A 166 22.11 -2.11 7.80
C ASP A 166 23.28 -1.11 7.87
N THR A 167 24.28 -1.24 6.99
CA THR A 167 25.39 -0.29 6.91
C THR A 167 24.93 1.12 6.53
N ILE A 168 23.94 1.23 5.61
CA ILE A 168 23.32 2.51 5.25
C ILE A 168 22.56 3.07 6.45
N LEU A 169 21.79 2.23 7.12
CA LEU A 169 20.98 2.62 8.29
C LEU A 169 21.84 2.98 9.51
N SER A 170 23.08 2.51 9.56
CA SER A 170 24.05 2.86 10.61
C SER A 170 24.86 4.13 10.30
N ASN A 171 24.72 4.69 9.09
CA ASN A 171 25.42 5.92 8.71
C ASN A 171 24.70 7.16 9.26
N THR A 172 25.22 7.69 10.35
CA THR A 172 24.63 8.83 11.06
C THR A 172 24.84 10.18 10.37
N GLN A 173 25.57 10.25 9.26
CA GLN A 173 25.81 11.49 8.52
C GLN A 173 24.79 11.72 7.41
N ILE A 174 24.06 10.69 6.99
CA ILE A 174 23.07 10.80 5.92
C ILE A 174 21.91 11.70 6.38
N GLU A 175 21.69 12.76 5.61
CA GLU A 175 20.61 13.73 5.80
C GLU A 175 19.42 13.45 4.88
N VAL A 176 19.68 12.88 3.70
CA VAL A 176 18.67 12.55 2.68
C VAL A 176 18.84 11.11 2.22
N LEU A 177 17.81 10.30 2.39
CA LEU A 177 17.72 8.94 1.88
C LEU A 177 16.44 8.80 1.05
N ASN A 178 16.60 8.69 -0.28
CA ASN A 178 15.48 8.51 -1.19
C ASN A 178 15.61 7.20 -1.98
N LEU A 179 14.75 6.24 -1.64
CA LEU A 179 14.70 4.89 -2.23
C LEU A 179 13.37 4.62 -2.94
N MET A 180 12.54 5.65 -3.17
CA MET A 180 11.22 5.54 -3.79
C MET A 180 11.27 4.78 -5.13
N GLY A 181 10.18 4.08 -5.49
CA GLY A 181 10.03 3.49 -6.82
C GLY A 181 11.03 2.35 -7.09
N ASN A 182 11.21 1.46 -6.14
CA ASN A 182 12.03 0.26 -6.26
C ASN A 182 11.21 -1.00 -5.92
N GLN A 183 11.88 -2.14 -5.74
CA GLN A 183 11.27 -3.42 -5.40
C GLN A 183 11.77 -3.90 -4.02
N LEU A 184 11.99 -2.97 -3.08
CA LEU A 184 12.51 -3.27 -1.76
C LEU A 184 11.46 -3.95 -0.88
N THR A 185 11.93 -4.84 0.00
CA THR A 185 11.13 -5.69 0.89
C THR A 185 11.73 -5.73 2.30
N GLY A 186 11.21 -6.58 3.21
CA GLY A 186 11.86 -6.92 4.47
C GLY A 186 11.36 -6.18 5.70
N GLY A 187 10.28 -5.41 5.59
CA GLY A 187 9.70 -4.61 6.67
C GLY A 187 10.30 -3.21 6.76
N PHE A 188 9.58 -2.29 7.43
CA PHE A 188 10.13 -0.96 7.74
C PHE A 188 11.28 -1.12 8.74
N PRO A 189 12.52 -0.76 8.36
CA PRO A 189 13.68 -1.13 9.19
C PRO A 189 13.76 -0.25 10.46
N ALA A 190 13.68 -0.87 11.64
CA ALA A 190 13.79 -0.16 12.92
C ALA A 190 15.16 0.54 13.08
N ALA A 191 16.20 0.03 12.45
CA ALA A 191 17.54 0.61 12.48
C ALA A 191 17.60 2.04 11.91
N VAL A 192 16.63 2.46 11.10
CA VAL A 192 16.55 3.84 10.58
C VAL A 192 16.50 4.87 11.70
N ALA A 193 15.97 4.52 12.88
CA ALA A 193 15.94 5.39 14.06
C ALA A 193 17.34 5.81 14.54
N GLY A 194 18.41 5.08 14.15
CA GLY A 194 19.79 5.43 14.44
C GLY A 194 20.37 6.53 13.54
N MET A 195 19.71 6.90 12.46
CA MET A 195 20.19 7.90 11.49
C MET A 195 19.94 9.34 11.99
N SER A 196 20.64 9.75 13.04
CA SER A 196 20.37 10.98 13.81
C SER A 196 20.41 12.28 13.00
N SER A 197 21.11 12.33 11.85
CA SER A 197 21.13 13.49 10.96
C SER A 197 20.04 13.49 9.90
N LEU A 198 19.20 12.43 9.83
CA LEU A 198 18.23 12.25 8.77
C LEU A 198 17.15 13.34 8.81
N LYS A 199 16.96 14.02 7.69
CA LYS A 199 15.96 15.07 7.47
C LYS A 199 14.87 14.65 6.49
N TYR A 200 15.23 13.84 5.50
CA TYR A 200 14.33 13.43 4.43
C TYR A 200 14.43 11.93 4.22
N LEU A 201 13.35 11.21 4.50
CA LEU A 201 13.23 9.78 4.25
C LEU A 201 12.08 9.55 3.26
N ASN A 202 12.41 8.95 2.12
CA ASN A 202 11.41 8.52 1.15
C ASN A 202 11.61 7.04 0.78
N LEU A 203 10.66 6.21 1.20
CA LEU A 203 10.59 4.77 0.94
C LEU A 203 9.43 4.39 0.01
N SER A 204 8.66 5.36 -0.46
CA SER A 204 7.41 5.18 -1.19
C SER A 204 7.55 4.28 -2.42
N GLU A 205 6.42 3.70 -2.88
CA GLU A 205 6.39 2.81 -4.05
C GLU A 205 7.39 1.63 -3.95
N ASN A 206 7.38 0.95 -2.80
CA ASN A 206 8.14 -0.27 -2.54
C ASN A 206 7.26 -1.33 -1.87
N ALA A 207 7.65 -2.59 -1.88
CA ALA A 207 6.94 -3.66 -1.21
C ALA A 207 7.49 -3.94 0.21
N ILE A 208 7.83 -2.87 0.95
CA ILE A 208 8.51 -2.97 2.25
C ILE A 208 7.67 -3.75 3.26
N GLY A 209 6.39 -3.38 3.43
CA GLY A 209 5.48 -4.02 4.40
C GLY A 209 5.87 -3.77 5.86
N GLY A 210 5.26 -4.55 6.76
CA GLY A 210 5.51 -4.45 8.21
C GLY A 210 4.84 -3.25 8.86
N THR A 211 5.22 -2.96 10.10
CA THR A 211 4.70 -1.85 10.90
C THR A 211 5.71 -0.70 10.94
N ILE A 212 5.22 0.52 11.15
CA ILE A 212 6.08 1.69 11.37
C ILE A 212 6.78 1.52 12.73
N PRO A 213 8.12 1.52 12.79
CA PRO A 213 8.84 1.41 14.05
C PRO A 213 8.80 2.71 14.86
N ASP A 214 9.34 2.70 16.06
CA ASP A 214 9.59 3.92 16.81
C ASP A 214 10.64 4.80 16.13
N LEU A 215 10.22 5.97 15.65
CA LEU A 215 11.06 6.96 14.97
C LEU A 215 11.35 8.20 15.82
N SER A 216 10.98 8.21 17.10
CA SER A 216 11.10 9.38 17.98
C SER A 216 12.52 9.94 18.12
N ALA A 217 13.54 9.10 17.89
CA ALA A 217 14.94 9.52 17.87
C ALA A 217 15.33 10.41 16.68
N LEU A 218 14.52 10.43 15.61
CA LEU A 218 14.79 11.20 14.38
C LEU A 218 14.33 12.67 14.54
N THR A 219 14.81 13.35 15.56
CA THR A 219 14.36 14.71 15.93
C THR A 219 14.65 15.78 14.84
N ASN A 220 15.51 15.47 13.88
CA ASN A 220 15.82 16.33 12.73
C ASN A 220 14.93 16.04 11.50
N LEU A 221 14.01 15.06 11.59
CA LEU A 221 13.21 14.64 10.45
C LEU A 221 12.20 15.72 10.05
N ILE A 222 12.30 16.15 8.80
CA ILE A 222 11.45 17.16 8.17
C ILE A 222 10.38 16.49 7.28
N SER A 223 10.73 15.40 6.62
CA SER A 223 9.83 14.69 5.71
C SER A 223 9.93 13.19 5.87
N LEU A 224 8.80 12.55 6.06
CA LEU A 224 8.60 11.11 6.00
C LEU A 224 7.59 10.78 4.91
N SER A 225 8.04 10.08 3.88
CA SER A 225 7.19 9.54 2.82
C SER A 225 7.38 8.03 2.71
N ALA A 226 6.30 7.29 2.91
CA ALA A 226 6.24 5.84 2.77
C ALA A 226 4.87 5.42 2.22
N TRP A 227 4.37 6.15 1.21
CA TRP A 227 3.13 5.82 0.54
C TRP A 227 3.30 4.61 -0.38
N GLN A 228 2.25 3.81 -0.52
CA GLN A 228 2.24 2.58 -1.33
C GLN A 228 3.38 1.61 -0.97
N CYS A 229 3.62 1.44 0.34
CA CYS A 229 4.65 0.53 0.87
C CYS A 229 4.09 -0.79 1.39
N GLY A 230 2.77 -0.95 1.46
CA GLY A 230 2.13 -2.12 2.07
C GLY A 230 2.23 -2.16 3.59
N LEU A 231 2.46 -1.03 4.26
CA LEU A 231 2.57 -0.91 5.71
C LEU A 231 1.27 -1.32 6.40
N THR A 232 1.39 -1.95 7.56
CA THR A 232 0.29 -2.49 8.37
C THR A 232 0.35 -1.98 9.82
N GLY A 233 -0.64 -2.34 10.63
CA GLY A 233 -0.72 -1.92 12.03
C GLY A 233 -1.15 -0.47 12.17
N THR A 234 -0.88 0.13 13.33
CA THR A 234 -1.29 1.49 13.66
C THR A 234 -0.17 2.52 13.44
N ILE A 235 -0.54 3.78 13.31
CA ILE A 235 0.44 4.88 13.38
C ILE A 235 0.92 4.97 14.83
N PRO A 236 2.22 4.79 15.11
CA PRO A 236 2.71 4.77 16.49
C PRO A 236 2.65 6.17 17.12
N GLU A 237 2.27 6.24 18.41
CA GLU A 237 2.21 7.49 19.17
C GLU A 237 3.55 8.24 19.19
N THR A 238 4.65 7.50 19.13
CA THR A 238 6.01 8.06 19.11
C THR A 238 6.29 8.88 17.84
N LEU A 239 5.59 8.62 16.72
CA LEU A 239 5.70 9.41 15.51
C LEU A 239 5.25 10.87 15.74
N TYR A 240 4.23 11.05 16.55
CA TYR A 240 3.69 12.38 16.86
C TYR A 240 4.60 13.23 17.77
N THR A 241 5.75 12.72 18.20
CA THR A 241 6.75 13.50 18.96
C THR A 241 7.70 14.29 18.06
N LEU A 242 7.66 14.06 16.75
CA LEU A 242 8.53 14.71 15.76
C LEU A 242 8.02 16.12 15.40
N SER A 243 8.11 17.07 16.32
CA SER A 243 7.52 18.42 16.18
C SER A 243 8.01 19.22 14.98
N GLY A 244 9.23 18.93 14.46
CA GLY A 244 9.80 19.54 13.25
C GLY A 244 9.34 18.90 11.94
N LEU A 245 8.48 17.87 11.98
CA LEU A 245 8.01 17.19 10.78
C LEU A 245 7.06 18.09 10.00
N GLN A 246 7.39 18.36 8.73
CA GLN A 246 6.61 19.22 7.84
C GLN A 246 5.78 18.41 6.84
N ILE A 247 6.25 17.24 6.43
CA ILE A 247 5.60 16.37 5.46
C ILE A 247 5.46 14.98 6.07
N LEU A 248 4.22 14.50 6.15
CA LEU A 248 3.89 13.13 6.52
C LEU A 248 2.99 12.53 5.43
N ASP A 249 3.55 11.63 4.62
CA ASP A 249 2.82 10.89 3.60
C ASP A 249 2.92 9.37 3.86
N LEU A 250 1.84 8.81 4.38
CA LEU A 250 1.65 7.38 4.65
C LEU A 250 0.46 6.82 3.85
N SER A 251 0.03 7.51 2.81
CA SER A 251 -1.13 7.13 2.01
C SER A 251 -0.94 5.80 1.27
N GLU A 252 -2.05 5.21 0.80
CA GLU A 252 -2.07 3.96 0.01
C GLU A 252 -1.35 2.79 0.71
N ASN A 253 -1.62 2.61 2.00
CA ASN A 253 -1.11 1.52 2.81
C ASN A 253 -2.26 0.68 3.42
N LYS A 254 -1.94 -0.15 4.40
CA LYS A 254 -2.90 -0.97 5.14
C LYS A 254 -2.88 -0.60 6.63
N LEU A 255 -2.63 0.68 6.92
CA LEU A 255 -2.62 1.20 8.28
C LEU A 255 -4.04 1.21 8.85
N GLU A 256 -4.18 0.75 10.09
CA GLU A 256 -5.47 0.66 10.79
C GLU A 256 -5.44 1.43 12.12
N GLY A 257 -6.56 1.37 12.86
CA GLY A 257 -6.71 2.11 14.11
C GLY A 257 -7.16 3.55 13.90
N GLU A 258 -7.05 4.36 14.92
CA GLU A 258 -7.52 5.74 14.96
C GLU A 258 -6.37 6.73 14.73
N ILE A 259 -6.71 7.93 14.27
CA ILE A 259 -5.77 9.05 14.22
C ILE A 259 -5.76 9.69 15.60
N SER A 260 -4.61 9.66 16.26
CA SER A 260 -4.45 10.18 17.63
C SER A 260 -4.53 11.70 17.70
N ALA A 261 -5.02 12.21 18.82
CA ALA A 261 -4.90 13.62 19.17
C ALA A 261 -3.45 14.11 19.27
N GLY A 262 -2.50 13.19 19.38
CA GLY A 262 -1.07 13.47 19.34
C GLY A 262 -0.63 14.18 18.05
N ILE A 263 -1.43 14.11 16.98
CA ILE A 263 -1.16 14.86 15.74
C ILE A 263 -0.95 16.36 16.00
N ALA A 264 -1.59 16.95 17.02
CA ALA A 264 -1.38 18.34 17.40
C ALA A 264 0.07 18.69 17.76
N ASN A 265 0.88 17.70 18.14
CA ASN A 265 2.28 17.91 18.51
C ASN A 265 3.22 18.09 17.31
N LEU A 266 2.78 17.74 16.10
CA LEU A 266 3.54 17.96 14.86
C LEU A 266 3.47 19.45 14.46
N ALA A 267 4.07 20.32 15.26
CA ALA A 267 3.85 21.78 15.22
C ALA A 267 4.12 22.42 13.85
N ASP A 268 5.10 21.90 13.10
CA ASP A 268 5.54 22.43 11.81
C ASP A 268 4.85 21.76 10.61
N LEU A 269 3.83 20.89 10.85
CA LEU A 269 3.21 20.09 9.79
C LEU A 269 2.54 20.99 8.73
N GLN A 270 2.88 20.77 7.46
CA GLN A 270 2.39 21.51 6.30
C GLN A 270 1.56 20.63 5.34
N TYR A 271 1.93 19.35 5.24
CA TYR A 271 1.29 18.37 4.38
C TYR A 271 1.05 17.07 5.17
N LEU A 272 -0.19 16.59 5.12
CA LEU A 272 -0.60 15.33 5.72
C LEU A 272 -1.35 14.49 4.70
N ALA A 273 -0.87 13.27 4.42
CA ALA A 273 -1.58 12.29 3.62
C ALA A 273 -1.64 10.94 4.35
N LEU A 274 -2.85 10.53 4.70
CA LEU A 274 -3.16 9.26 5.33
C LEU A 274 -4.26 8.52 4.54
N ASP A 275 -4.64 9.05 3.38
CA ASP A 275 -5.70 8.53 2.53
C ASP A 275 -5.43 7.09 2.08
N THR A 276 -6.51 6.41 1.69
CA THR A 276 -6.43 5.05 1.14
C THR A 276 -5.75 4.07 2.12
N ASN A 277 -6.17 4.17 3.38
CA ASN A 277 -5.80 3.28 4.49
C ASN A 277 -7.07 2.84 5.23
N PRO A 278 -7.13 1.65 5.84
CA PRO A 278 -8.28 1.24 6.65
C PRO A 278 -8.31 1.90 8.05
N LEU A 279 -7.94 3.18 8.14
CA LEU A 279 -8.04 3.97 9.38
C LEU A 279 -9.51 4.14 9.79
N ARG A 280 -9.78 4.19 11.08
CA ARG A 280 -11.12 4.14 11.66
C ARG A 280 -11.32 5.21 12.73
N GLY A 281 -12.49 5.19 13.35
CA GLY A 281 -12.80 6.07 14.47
C GLY A 281 -13.23 7.46 14.04
N VAL A 282 -13.18 8.38 14.98
CA VAL A 282 -13.49 9.79 14.78
C VAL A 282 -12.21 10.61 14.65
N LEU A 283 -12.27 11.66 13.86
CA LEU A 283 -11.14 12.60 13.80
C LEU A 283 -11.00 13.34 15.13
N PRO A 284 -9.80 13.43 15.68
CA PRO A 284 -9.56 14.23 16.88
C PRO A 284 -9.72 15.74 16.57
N ASP A 285 -10.20 16.51 17.54
CA ASP A 285 -10.24 17.98 17.41
C ASP A 285 -8.86 18.57 17.73
N ALA A 286 -7.87 18.25 16.91
CA ALA A 286 -6.44 18.46 17.14
C ALA A 286 -5.66 19.06 15.97
N PHE A 287 -6.34 19.54 14.93
CA PHE A 287 -5.71 20.13 13.72
C PHE A 287 -5.43 21.63 13.91
N THR A 288 -4.58 21.95 14.89
CA THR A 288 -4.29 23.32 15.31
C THR A 288 -3.17 24.01 14.51
N HIS A 289 -2.50 23.28 13.62
CA HIS A 289 -1.31 23.71 12.87
C HIS A 289 -1.64 24.85 11.90
N THR A 290 -1.02 26.00 12.06
CA THR A 290 -1.25 27.14 11.16
C THR A 290 -0.59 26.97 9.79
N ALA A 291 0.47 26.17 9.71
CA ALA A 291 1.21 25.88 8.48
C ALA A 291 0.58 24.77 7.62
N LEU A 292 -0.39 24.02 8.15
CA LEU A 292 -1.00 22.88 7.46
C LEU A 292 -1.90 23.37 6.31
N THR A 293 -1.46 23.12 5.08
CA THR A 293 -2.07 23.64 3.86
C THR A 293 -2.77 22.57 3.01
N GLU A 294 -2.42 21.30 3.22
CA GLU A 294 -3.00 20.20 2.44
C GLU A 294 -3.16 18.96 3.32
N ILE A 295 -4.38 18.37 3.33
CA ILE A 295 -4.78 17.28 4.22
C ILE A 295 -5.58 16.26 3.41
N HIS A 296 -5.03 15.05 3.27
CA HIS A 296 -5.63 13.92 2.58
C HIS A 296 -6.02 12.83 3.57
N LEU A 297 -7.32 12.64 3.74
CA LEU A 297 -7.95 11.64 4.63
C LEU A 297 -9.06 10.88 3.89
N GLU A 298 -9.11 10.98 2.58
CA GLU A 298 -10.09 10.30 1.77
C GLU A 298 -9.86 8.79 1.69
N ASN A 299 -10.89 8.02 1.32
CA ASN A 299 -10.82 6.56 1.18
C ASN A 299 -10.32 5.86 2.46
N THR A 300 -10.83 6.30 3.61
CA THR A 300 -10.61 5.67 4.91
C THR A 300 -11.95 5.19 5.49
N TYR A 301 -11.98 4.76 6.74
CA TYR A 301 -13.23 4.36 7.41
C TYR A 301 -13.58 5.30 8.56
N LEU A 302 -13.20 6.57 8.42
CA LEU A 302 -13.49 7.62 9.39
C LEU A 302 -15.00 7.90 9.48
N ARG A 303 -15.49 8.18 10.68
CA ARG A 303 -16.89 8.49 10.97
C ARG A 303 -17.03 9.70 11.90
N GLY A 304 -18.24 10.04 12.29
CA GLY A 304 -18.49 11.19 13.15
C GLY A 304 -18.50 12.51 12.39
N PHE A 305 -18.31 13.59 13.11
CA PHE A 305 -18.36 14.95 12.60
C PHE A 305 -16.97 15.48 12.25
N VAL A 306 -16.93 16.44 11.35
CA VAL A 306 -15.69 17.18 11.07
C VAL A 306 -15.32 18.01 12.30
N PRO A 307 -14.12 17.86 12.86
CA PRO A 307 -13.68 18.63 14.02
C PRO A 307 -13.62 20.13 13.74
N ALA A 308 -13.85 20.95 14.75
CA ALA A 308 -13.82 22.41 14.62
C ALA A 308 -12.46 22.93 14.17
N THR A 309 -11.36 22.34 14.68
CA THR A 309 -10.00 22.71 14.28
C THR A 309 -9.72 22.40 12.81
N LEU A 310 -10.19 21.25 12.30
CA LEU A 310 -10.04 20.91 10.89
C LEU A 310 -10.85 21.84 9.98
N LYS A 311 -12.10 22.16 10.39
CA LYS A 311 -12.89 23.18 9.69
C LYS A 311 -12.18 24.53 9.66
N ALA A 312 -11.60 24.96 10.77
CA ALA A 312 -10.85 26.21 10.83
C ALA A 312 -9.64 26.23 9.87
N ARG A 313 -8.98 25.07 9.65
CA ARG A 313 -7.91 24.96 8.62
C ARG A 313 -8.47 25.15 7.20
N HIS A 314 -9.57 24.46 6.90
CA HIS A 314 -10.27 24.65 5.62
C HIS A 314 -10.67 26.11 5.40
N ASP A 315 -11.30 26.75 6.39
CA ASP A 315 -11.73 28.14 6.31
C ASP A 315 -10.54 29.12 6.14
N ALA A 316 -9.37 28.75 6.62
CA ALA A 316 -8.12 29.47 6.42
C ALA A 316 -7.45 29.19 5.05
N GLY A 317 -8.09 28.39 4.18
CA GLY A 317 -7.64 28.11 2.82
C GLY A 317 -6.87 26.81 2.64
N ALA A 318 -6.75 25.96 3.67
CA ALA A 318 -6.17 24.64 3.51
C ALA A 318 -7.06 23.75 2.63
N LYS A 319 -6.43 22.93 1.80
CA LYS A 319 -7.11 21.91 1.02
C LYS A 319 -7.36 20.69 1.90
N VAL A 320 -8.61 20.34 2.13
CA VAL A 320 -9.02 19.23 2.98
C VAL A 320 -9.85 18.25 2.17
N TYR A 321 -9.37 17.00 2.08
CA TYR A 321 -10.01 15.91 1.33
C TYR A 321 -10.52 14.86 2.32
N LEU A 322 -11.87 14.65 2.35
CA LEU A 322 -12.55 13.75 3.29
C LEU A 322 -13.49 12.77 2.59
N ASN A 323 -13.49 12.71 1.27
CA ASN A 323 -14.42 11.89 0.50
C ASN A 323 -14.22 10.39 0.75
N ASN A 324 -15.27 9.60 0.44
CA ASN A 324 -15.28 8.15 0.61
C ASN A 324 -14.98 7.69 2.06
N ASN A 325 -15.63 8.37 3.00
CA ASN A 325 -15.65 8.06 4.42
C ASN A 325 -17.09 7.84 4.91
N TYR A 326 -17.28 7.70 6.20
CA TYR A 326 -18.59 7.57 6.87
C TYR A 326 -18.92 8.81 7.71
N MET A 327 -18.32 9.93 7.39
CA MET A 327 -18.50 11.18 8.15
C MET A 327 -19.88 11.80 7.91
N THR A 328 -20.32 12.65 8.83
CA THR A 328 -21.61 13.32 8.79
C THR A 328 -21.51 14.77 9.24
N GLY A 329 -22.58 15.52 9.04
CA GLY A 329 -22.74 16.90 9.50
C GLY A 329 -22.80 17.92 8.38
N ALA A 330 -23.44 19.06 8.67
CA ALA A 330 -23.66 20.14 7.70
C ALA A 330 -22.34 20.76 7.19
N VAL A 331 -21.29 20.71 8.00
CA VAL A 331 -19.96 21.25 7.67
C VAL A 331 -19.36 20.59 6.42
N LEU A 332 -19.68 19.32 6.14
CA LEU A 332 -19.20 18.65 4.93
C LEU A 332 -19.69 19.30 3.63
N LYS A 333 -20.85 19.96 3.65
CA LYS A 333 -21.37 20.74 2.49
C LYS A 333 -20.55 21.99 2.23
N ASP A 334 -19.95 22.54 3.27
CA ASP A 334 -19.17 23.76 3.22
C ASP A 334 -17.68 23.48 2.93
N MET A 335 -17.30 22.19 2.85
CA MET A 335 -15.94 21.73 2.54
C MET A 335 -15.93 21.08 1.15
N PRO A 336 -16.09 21.86 0.06
CA PRO A 336 -16.01 21.33 -1.29
C PRO A 336 -14.61 20.81 -1.54
N ASN A 337 -14.52 19.76 -2.34
CA ASN A 337 -13.24 19.26 -2.79
C ASN A 337 -12.54 20.32 -3.64
N ASN A 338 -11.35 20.69 -3.23
CA ASN A 338 -10.53 21.69 -3.92
C ASN A 338 -9.89 21.17 -5.22
N SER A 339 -10.04 19.89 -5.57
CA SER A 339 -9.45 19.30 -6.77
C SER A 339 -10.19 19.58 -8.07
N GLY A 340 -11.34 20.28 -8.02
CA GLY A 340 -12.20 20.51 -9.19
C GLY A 340 -12.96 19.27 -9.69
N ASN A 341 -12.81 18.11 -9.04
CA ASN A 341 -13.49 16.86 -9.39
C ASN A 341 -14.84 16.68 -8.69
N PHE A 342 -15.25 17.64 -7.89
CA PHE A 342 -16.50 17.62 -7.15
C PHE A 342 -17.42 18.69 -7.70
N THR A 343 -18.43 18.24 -8.38
CA THR A 343 -19.41 19.14 -8.97
C THR A 343 -20.51 19.48 -8.01
N ASP A 344 -20.65 19.07 -6.83
CA ASP A 344 -21.73 19.48 -5.91
C ASP A 344 -21.52 18.97 -4.46
N GLY A 345 -20.67 19.64 -3.72
CA GLY A 345 -20.65 19.57 -2.26
C GLY A 345 -20.26 18.21 -1.65
N ALA A 346 -19.19 18.18 -0.89
CA ALA A 346 -18.56 16.97 -0.30
C ALA A 346 -19.51 16.04 0.48
N ALA A 347 -20.67 16.49 0.89
CA ALA A 347 -21.67 15.63 1.54
C ALA A 347 -22.18 14.49 0.64
N SER A 348 -22.10 14.64 -0.69
CA SER A 348 -22.51 13.62 -1.65
C SER A 348 -21.53 12.45 -1.78
N GLU A 349 -20.30 12.60 -1.29
CA GLU A 349 -19.23 11.63 -1.46
C GLU A 349 -19.00 10.75 -0.22
N GLN A 350 -19.82 10.90 0.80
CA GLN A 350 -19.81 10.00 1.94
C GLN A 350 -20.68 8.77 1.67
N TYR A 351 -20.37 7.65 2.34
CA TYR A 351 -21.18 6.45 2.22
C TYR A 351 -22.47 6.55 3.04
N GLN A 352 -23.60 6.25 2.40
CA GLN A 352 -24.86 6.07 3.07
C GLN A 352 -25.00 4.61 3.52
N LEU A 353 -25.42 4.39 4.76
CA LEU A 353 -25.77 3.06 5.24
C LEU A 353 -27.15 2.66 4.63
N THR A 354 -27.21 1.48 4.04
CA THR A 354 -28.43 0.87 3.53
C THR A 354 -28.44 -0.63 3.81
N SER A 355 -29.46 -1.33 3.38
CA SER A 355 -29.56 -2.78 3.55
C SER A 355 -30.12 -3.46 2.30
N THR A 356 -29.82 -4.73 2.14
CA THR A 356 -30.35 -5.58 1.05
C THR A 356 -31.84 -5.82 1.18
N ARG A 357 -32.40 -5.68 2.38
CA ARG A 357 -33.81 -5.94 2.70
C ARG A 357 -34.32 -4.92 3.72
N SER A 358 -35.59 -4.53 3.59
CA SER A 358 -36.27 -3.69 4.58
C SER A 358 -37.04 -4.52 5.64
N THR A 359 -37.32 -5.77 5.32
CA THR A 359 -38.03 -6.71 6.21
C THR A 359 -37.21 -7.98 6.36
N VAL A 360 -37.13 -8.49 7.58
CA VAL A 360 -36.37 -9.69 7.93
C VAL A 360 -37.21 -10.58 8.82
N THR A 361 -37.32 -11.86 8.50
CA THR A 361 -37.98 -12.84 9.31
C THR A 361 -37.03 -13.42 10.35
N VAL A 362 -37.47 -13.42 11.61
CA VAL A 362 -36.73 -14.04 12.72
C VAL A 362 -37.57 -15.23 13.20
N SER A 363 -37.06 -16.45 12.97
CA SER A 363 -37.72 -17.67 13.44
C SER A 363 -37.70 -17.72 14.97
N LYS A 364 -38.73 -18.36 15.57
CA LYS A 364 -38.68 -18.71 16.98
C LYS A 364 -37.43 -19.54 17.25
N ASP A 365 -36.64 -19.14 18.24
CA ASP A 365 -35.33 -19.74 18.59
C ASP A 365 -34.24 -19.56 17.55
N GLY A 366 -34.51 -18.93 16.39
CA GLY A 366 -33.56 -18.62 15.36
C GLY A 366 -32.79 -17.32 15.65
N THR A 367 -31.58 -17.24 15.11
CA THR A 367 -30.74 -16.03 15.16
C THR A 367 -30.48 -15.53 13.74
N VAL A 368 -30.62 -14.23 13.53
CA VAL A 368 -30.35 -13.58 12.23
C VAL A 368 -29.21 -12.63 12.36
N ASN A 369 -28.23 -12.73 11.46
CA ASN A 369 -27.13 -11.78 11.37
C ASN A 369 -27.54 -10.58 10.52
N LEU A 370 -27.86 -9.47 11.16
CA LEU A 370 -28.25 -8.24 10.47
C LEU A 370 -27.08 -7.54 9.80
N TYR A 371 -25.86 -7.69 10.29
CA TYR A 371 -24.66 -7.11 9.70
C TYR A 371 -24.44 -7.60 8.26
N ALA A 372 -24.74 -8.86 7.98
CA ALA A 372 -24.67 -9.43 6.63
C ALA A 372 -25.62 -8.78 5.62
N LEU A 373 -26.63 -8.05 6.08
CA LEU A 373 -27.61 -7.35 5.25
C LEU A 373 -27.22 -5.90 4.96
N LEU A 374 -26.25 -5.36 5.69
CA LEU A 374 -25.85 -3.97 5.55
C LEU A 374 -25.00 -3.74 4.31
N LEU A 375 -25.25 -2.62 3.64
CA LEU A 375 -24.52 -2.17 2.47
C LEU A 375 -24.13 -0.69 2.62
N ASN A 376 -23.03 -0.35 2.01
CA ASN A 376 -22.67 1.03 1.70
C ASN A 376 -23.29 1.42 0.37
N LYS A 377 -23.93 2.57 0.31
CA LYS A 377 -24.40 3.17 -0.93
C LYS A 377 -23.63 4.44 -1.19
N SER A 378 -23.00 4.53 -2.35
CA SER A 378 -22.42 5.78 -2.82
C SER A 378 -23.54 6.76 -3.13
N LEU A 379 -23.48 7.95 -2.56
CA LEU A 379 -24.45 9.01 -2.83
C LEU A 379 -24.25 9.62 -4.23
N THR A 380 -23.06 9.52 -4.79
CA THR A 380 -22.72 10.05 -6.12
C THR A 380 -23.16 9.11 -7.24
N THR A 381 -22.79 7.83 -7.16
CA THR A 381 -23.07 6.85 -8.23
C THR A 381 -24.33 6.04 -7.99
N GLY A 382 -24.84 6.02 -6.75
CA GLY A 382 -25.95 5.14 -6.34
C GLY A 382 -25.57 3.67 -6.23
N SER A 383 -24.30 3.31 -6.52
CA SER A 383 -23.82 1.93 -6.41
C SER A 383 -23.77 1.48 -4.96
N THR A 384 -23.95 0.18 -4.74
CA THR A 384 -23.89 -0.43 -3.41
C THR A 384 -22.72 -1.40 -3.31
N ALA A 385 -22.09 -1.45 -2.14
CA ALA A 385 -21.01 -2.37 -1.82
C ALA A 385 -21.17 -2.91 -0.39
N LYS A 386 -20.44 -3.97 -0.05
CA LYS A 386 -20.39 -4.48 1.32
C LYS A 386 -19.89 -3.40 2.27
N VAL A 387 -20.46 -3.35 3.49
CA VAL A 387 -19.98 -2.43 4.53
C VAL A 387 -18.54 -2.74 4.93
N LEU A 388 -17.80 -1.70 5.25
CA LEU A 388 -16.38 -1.75 5.61
C LEU A 388 -16.14 -1.48 7.11
N LEU A 389 -17.11 -0.84 7.78
CA LEU A 389 -17.09 -0.68 9.24
C LEU A 389 -17.31 -2.03 9.91
N ARG A 390 -16.70 -2.23 11.07
CA ARG A 390 -16.85 -3.46 11.87
C ARG A 390 -18.21 -3.48 12.60
N PRO A 391 -18.71 -4.64 13.05
CA PRO A 391 -19.99 -4.71 13.78
C PRO A 391 -20.05 -3.85 15.05
N ASP A 392 -18.94 -3.68 15.76
CA ASP A 392 -18.83 -2.87 16.98
C ASP A 392 -18.82 -1.34 16.71
N GLU A 393 -18.75 -0.95 15.44
CA GLU A 393 -18.84 0.45 15.00
C GLU A 393 -20.29 0.90 14.71
N TYR A 394 -21.28 0.06 15.05
CA TYR A 394 -22.68 0.40 14.95
C TYR A 394 -23.35 0.46 16.32
N VAL A 395 -24.36 1.30 16.42
CA VAL A 395 -25.32 1.31 17.54
C VAL A 395 -26.63 0.73 17.06
N VAL A 396 -27.16 -0.23 17.80
CA VAL A 396 -28.44 -0.87 17.47
C VAL A 396 -29.49 -0.45 18.50
N THR A 397 -30.57 0.17 18.02
CA THR A 397 -31.73 0.55 18.85
C THR A 397 -32.87 -0.41 18.58
N PHE A 398 -33.40 -1.04 19.62
CA PHE A 398 -34.41 -2.06 19.54
C PHE A 398 -35.28 -2.07 20.79
N ASP A 399 -36.39 -2.83 20.74
CA ASP A 399 -37.28 -3.10 21.88
C ASP A 399 -36.79 -4.36 22.61
N ASP A 400 -36.13 -4.18 23.74
CA ASP A 400 -35.53 -5.25 24.55
C ASP A 400 -36.58 -6.21 25.17
N THR A 401 -37.86 -5.84 25.16
CA THR A 401 -38.95 -6.72 25.54
C THR A 401 -39.33 -7.74 24.46
N LYS A 402 -38.82 -7.56 23.21
CA LYS A 402 -39.14 -8.37 22.06
C LYS A 402 -37.98 -9.16 21.49
N VAL A 403 -36.78 -8.58 21.55
CA VAL A 403 -35.59 -9.19 20.97
C VAL A 403 -34.39 -9.04 21.88
N GLN A 404 -33.49 -9.99 21.74
CA GLN A 404 -32.12 -9.90 22.22
C GLN A 404 -31.21 -9.58 21.06
N VAL A 405 -30.34 -8.60 21.23
CA VAL A 405 -29.31 -8.24 20.23
C VAL A 405 -27.94 -8.48 20.84
N THR A 406 -27.08 -9.15 20.10
CA THR A 406 -25.66 -9.32 20.44
C THR A 406 -24.81 -8.93 19.24
N ALA A 407 -23.66 -8.31 19.49
CA ALA A 407 -22.70 -7.98 18.44
C ALA A 407 -21.31 -8.48 18.85
N ASP A 408 -20.60 -9.04 17.87
CA ASP A 408 -19.21 -9.47 18.01
C ASP A 408 -18.42 -9.12 16.74
N SER A 409 -17.18 -9.55 16.64
CA SER A 409 -16.33 -9.27 15.48
C SER A 409 -16.87 -9.84 14.15
N SER A 410 -17.82 -10.77 14.19
CA SER A 410 -18.38 -11.47 13.01
C SER A 410 -19.76 -10.95 12.60
N GLY A 411 -20.49 -10.26 13.47
CA GLY A 411 -21.82 -9.79 13.11
C GLY A 411 -22.60 -9.05 14.19
N ILE A 412 -23.81 -8.65 13.80
CA ILE A 412 -24.87 -8.12 14.66
C ILE A 412 -26.01 -9.13 14.62
N TYR A 413 -26.20 -9.82 15.71
CA TYR A 413 -27.13 -10.96 15.79
C TYR A 413 -28.38 -10.57 16.57
N VAL A 414 -29.52 -10.92 16.01
CA VAL A 414 -30.84 -10.69 16.63
C VAL A 414 -31.54 -12.01 16.83
N LYS A 415 -32.05 -12.22 18.04
CA LYS A 415 -32.88 -13.35 18.43
C LYS A 415 -34.21 -12.84 18.99
N ALA A 416 -35.34 -13.40 18.53
CA ALA A 416 -36.63 -13.12 19.12
C ALA A 416 -36.74 -13.77 20.52
N LEU A 417 -37.38 -13.08 21.47
CA LEU A 417 -37.70 -13.65 22.78
C LEU A 417 -38.81 -14.68 22.66
N THR A 418 -38.84 -15.67 23.53
CA THR A 418 -39.69 -16.87 23.42
C THR A 418 -41.18 -16.59 23.51
N ASP A 419 -41.58 -15.48 24.15
CA ASP A 419 -43.01 -15.17 24.44
C ASP A 419 -43.65 -14.20 23.45
N ILE A 420 -42.98 -13.89 22.31
CA ILE A 420 -43.54 -12.98 21.31
C ILE A 420 -44.50 -13.73 20.40
N PRO A 421 -45.72 -13.20 20.19
CA PRO A 421 -46.67 -13.79 19.25
C PRO A 421 -46.11 -13.81 17.83
N LEU A 422 -46.50 -14.82 17.08
CA LEU A 422 -46.18 -14.96 15.66
C LEU A 422 -46.74 -13.80 14.84
N ASN A 423 -46.10 -13.51 13.72
CA ASN A 423 -46.42 -12.38 12.84
C ASN A 423 -46.39 -11.02 13.55
N THR A 424 -45.62 -10.91 14.65
CA THR A 424 -45.39 -9.63 15.31
C THR A 424 -44.31 -8.85 14.57
N ASN A 425 -44.66 -7.65 14.14
CA ASN A 425 -43.72 -6.72 13.51
C ASN A 425 -43.12 -5.77 14.56
N PHE A 426 -41.82 -5.60 14.52
CA PHE A 426 -41.11 -4.61 15.32
C PHE A 426 -39.96 -4.00 14.53
N SER A 427 -39.54 -2.80 14.93
CA SER A 427 -38.49 -2.08 14.24
C SER A 427 -37.17 -2.22 14.96
N ILE A 428 -36.09 -2.41 14.19
CA ILE A 428 -34.72 -2.24 14.65
C ILE A 428 -34.09 -1.14 13.84
N THR A 429 -33.35 -0.24 14.52
CA THR A 429 -32.55 0.78 13.87
C THR A 429 -31.09 0.46 14.10
N ILE A 430 -30.32 0.36 13.02
CA ILE A 430 -28.86 0.22 13.03
C ILE A 430 -28.28 1.53 12.56
N GLN A 431 -27.43 2.14 13.35
CA GLN A 431 -26.81 3.44 13.08
C GLN A 431 -25.31 3.36 13.22
N ILE A 432 -24.59 4.05 12.36
CA ILE A 432 -23.14 4.21 12.50
C ILE A 432 -22.86 4.97 13.80
N LYS A 433 -21.98 4.40 14.64
CA LYS A 433 -21.53 5.00 15.89
C LYS A 433 -20.98 6.40 15.64
N ASP A 434 -21.21 7.31 16.59
CA ASP A 434 -20.76 8.71 16.53
C ASP A 434 -21.43 9.59 15.44
N ASN A 435 -22.36 9.02 14.66
CA ASN A 435 -23.13 9.73 13.62
C ASN A 435 -24.56 10.05 14.08
N THR A 436 -24.76 10.41 15.32
CA THR A 436 -26.09 10.67 15.89
C THR A 436 -26.81 11.79 15.14
N GLY A 437 -28.09 11.57 14.83
CA GLY A 437 -28.91 12.59 14.12
C GLY A 437 -28.83 12.55 12.59
N SER A 438 -27.93 11.76 12.00
CA SER A 438 -27.84 11.64 10.55
C SER A 438 -28.77 10.57 10.00
N GLU A 439 -29.64 10.96 9.05
CA GLU A 439 -30.51 10.00 8.34
C GLU A 439 -29.71 9.10 7.36
N TYR A 440 -28.58 9.57 6.84
CA TYR A 440 -27.74 8.81 5.92
C TYR A 440 -26.89 7.74 6.61
N SER A 441 -26.73 7.87 7.92
CA SER A 441 -25.90 6.96 8.73
C SER A 441 -26.70 5.89 9.43
N LYS A 442 -27.98 5.75 9.12
CA LYS A 442 -28.86 4.76 9.76
C LYS A 442 -29.72 3.99 8.77
N VAL A 443 -30.04 2.77 9.14
CA VAL A 443 -31.01 1.93 8.44
C VAL A 443 -32.05 1.41 9.44
N LYS A 444 -33.31 1.46 9.05
CA LYS A 444 -34.43 0.92 9.81
C LYS A 444 -34.92 -0.37 9.15
N LEU A 445 -34.93 -1.46 9.91
CA LEU A 445 -35.41 -2.76 9.47
C LEU A 445 -36.68 -3.11 10.22
N THR A 446 -37.63 -3.71 9.52
CA THR A 446 -38.80 -4.35 10.13
C THR A 446 -38.49 -5.83 10.32
N LEU A 447 -38.55 -6.30 11.56
CA LEU A 447 -38.43 -7.71 11.88
C LEU A 447 -39.80 -8.30 12.07
N THR A 448 -40.04 -9.49 11.52
CA THR A 448 -41.29 -10.24 11.66
C THR A 448 -40.98 -11.59 12.28
N THR A 449 -41.66 -11.93 13.35
CA THR A 449 -41.55 -13.27 13.96
C THR A 449 -42.35 -14.29 13.17
N ASP A 450 -41.74 -15.44 12.85
CA ASP A 450 -42.40 -16.53 12.12
C ASP A 450 -42.14 -17.89 12.80
N VAL A 451 -43.07 -18.86 12.52
CA VAL A 451 -43.06 -20.22 13.13
C VAL A 451 -42.19 -21.21 12.40
N THR A 452 -41.58 -20.88 11.27
CA THR A 452 -40.94 -21.91 10.46
C THR A 452 -39.72 -22.50 11.14
N SER A 453 -40.03 -23.47 12.03
CA SER A 453 -39.14 -24.60 12.25
C SER A 453 -38.98 -25.27 10.89
N GLY A 454 -37.79 -25.22 10.31
CA GLY A 454 -37.32 -25.93 9.15
C GLY A 454 -38.34 -26.71 8.32
N GLY A 455 -38.89 -26.08 7.25
CA GLY A 455 -39.71 -26.79 6.31
C GLY A 455 -40.11 -25.85 5.17
N GLY A 456 -39.66 -26.13 3.96
CA GLY A 456 -39.91 -25.35 2.76
C GLY A 456 -41.38 -25.16 2.48
N GLY A 457 -41.81 -23.92 2.26
CA GLY A 457 -43.14 -23.56 1.80
C GLY A 457 -43.37 -23.99 0.35
N GLY A 458 -44.06 -25.10 0.16
CA GLY A 458 -44.62 -25.49 -1.13
C GLY A 458 -46.05 -24.96 -1.24
N ILE A 459 -46.33 -24.18 -2.29
CA ILE A 459 -47.66 -23.85 -2.76
C ILE A 459 -48.25 -25.10 -3.39
N GLY A 460 -49.47 -25.48 -2.97
CA GLY A 460 -50.13 -26.72 -3.33
C GLY A 460 -50.47 -26.88 -4.80
N GLY A 461 -50.32 -28.09 -5.27
CA GLY A 461 -50.83 -28.66 -6.48
C GLY A 461 -50.71 -30.17 -6.39
N GLY A 462 -51.83 -30.91 -6.31
CA GLY A 462 -51.87 -32.31 -5.96
C GLY A 462 -51.14 -33.25 -6.90
N GLY A 463 -50.56 -34.29 -6.34
CA GLY A 463 -49.99 -35.44 -7.04
C GLY A 463 -49.15 -36.26 -6.07
N GLY A 464 -49.63 -37.50 -5.74
CA GLY A 464 -48.97 -38.39 -4.80
C GLY A 464 -47.55 -38.75 -5.21
N GLY A 465 -46.67 -38.55 -4.30
CA GLY A 465 -45.29 -38.97 -4.38
C GLY A 465 -44.73 -39.17 -2.98
N THR A 466 -44.03 -40.26 -2.79
CA THR A 466 -43.36 -40.75 -1.60
C THR A 466 -42.59 -39.66 -0.85
N PRO A 467 -42.50 -39.71 0.49
CA PRO A 467 -41.82 -38.70 1.30
C PRO A 467 -40.32 -38.63 0.94
N ALA A 468 -39.91 -37.45 0.51
CA ALA A 468 -38.50 -37.15 0.32
C ALA A 468 -37.79 -37.12 1.68
N THR A 469 -36.71 -37.83 1.78
CA THR A 469 -35.77 -37.80 2.90
C THR A 469 -35.36 -36.35 3.22
N PRO A 470 -35.22 -35.98 4.51
CA PRO A 470 -34.80 -34.63 4.86
C PRO A 470 -33.43 -34.31 4.24
N LYS A 471 -33.36 -33.20 3.50
CA LYS A 471 -32.07 -32.66 3.06
C LYS A 471 -31.23 -32.45 4.30
N ALA A 472 -30.05 -33.07 4.31
CA ALA A 472 -29.09 -32.92 5.39
C ALA A 472 -28.78 -31.43 5.59
N GLU A 473 -28.78 -30.99 6.84
CA GLU A 473 -28.23 -29.69 7.23
C GLU A 473 -26.83 -29.52 6.60
N HIS A 474 -26.62 -28.43 5.91
CA HIS A 474 -25.27 -28.05 5.47
C HIS A 474 -24.45 -27.75 6.71
N LYS A 475 -23.82 -28.78 7.27
CA LYS A 475 -22.76 -28.59 8.26
C LYS A 475 -21.61 -27.93 7.56
N LEU A 476 -21.13 -26.83 8.15
CA LEU A 476 -19.87 -26.19 7.74
C LEU A 476 -18.80 -27.25 7.51
N TYR A 477 -18.32 -27.37 6.27
CA TYR A 477 -17.34 -28.36 5.84
C TYR A 477 -15.90 -28.02 6.26
N ILE A 478 -15.74 -27.10 7.17
CA ILE A 478 -14.44 -26.79 7.77
C ILE A 478 -14.39 -27.58 9.08
N ASN A 479 -13.86 -28.80 9.03
CA ASN A 479 -13.36 -29.41 10.24
C ASN A 479 -12.21 -28.51 10.73
N GLY A 480 -12.51 -27.67 11.72
CA GLY A 480 -11.53 -26.86 12.41
C GLY A 480 -10.39 -27.69 12.99
N PHE A 481 -9.48 -27.03 13.65
CA PHE A 481 -8.44 -27.69 14.46
C PHE A 481 -9.09 -28.65 15.48
N THR A 482 -8.29 -29.47 16.14
CA THR A 482 -8.75 -30.49 17.09
C THR A 482 -9.64 -29.96 18.24
N ASP A 483 -9.70 -28.65 18.42
CA ASP A 483 -10.59 -27.94 19.33
C ASP A 483 -11.96 -27.59 18.71
N GLY A 484 -12.19 -27.93 17.43
CA GLY A 484 -13.45 -27.65 16.70
C GLY A 484 -13.62 -26.19 16.24
N MET A 485 -12.62 -25.33 16.42
CA MET A 485 -12.67 -23.92 16.06
C MET A 485 -11.86 -23.59 14.82
N PHE A 486 -12.32 -22.63 14.03
CA PHE A 486 -11.57 -22.06 12.91
C PHE A 486 -10.77 -20.87 13.41
N HIS A 487 -9.46 -21.01 13.45
CA HIS A 487 -8.54 -19.93 13.82
C HIS A 487 -8.08 -19.18 12.57
N ALA A 488 -8.74 -18.07 12.26
CA ALA A 488 -8.43 -17.24 11.08
C ALA A 488 -7.00 -16.65 11.11
N GLU A 489 -6.39 -16.56 12.28
CA GLU A 489 -5.03 -16.07 12.49
C GLU A 489 -3.94 -17.14 12.32
N ARG A 490 -4.29 -18.41 12.14
CA ARG A 490 -3.32 -19.47 11.90
C ARG A 490 -3.13 -19.71 10.41
N ASN A 491 -1.90 -19.69 9.97
CA ASN A 491 -1.54 -20.06 8.61
C ASN A 491 -1.98 -21.49 8.31
N ILE A 492 -2.98 -21.66 7.46
CA ILE A 492 -3.40 -22.94 6.95
C ILE A 492 -2.36 -23.39 5.92
N THR A 493 -1.87 -24.61 6.01
CA THR A 493 -0.93 -25.12 5.02
C THR A 493 -1.63 -25.29 3.66
N ARG A 494 -0.84 -25.20 2.58
CA ARG A 494 -1.35 -25.41 1.20
C ARG A 494 -2.08 -26.74 1.04
N GLU A 495 -1.58 -27.78 1.72
CA GLU A 495 -2.16 -29.11 1.73
C GLU A 495 -3.52 -29.15 2.43
N GLN A 496 -3.66 -28.46 3.56
CA GLN A 496 -4.93 -28.34 4.30
C GLN A 496 -5.97 -27.59 3.47
N THR A 497 -5.59 -26.50 2.79
CA THR A 497 -6.49 -25.74 1.92
C THR A 497 -6.95 -26.59 0.73
N ALA A 498 -6.04 -27.31 0.07
CA ALA A 498 -6.37 -28.19 -1.04
C ALA A 498 -7.32 -29.33 -0.59
N LYS A 499 -7.08 -29.95 0.55
CA LYS A 499 -7.93 -31.02 1.10
C LYS A 499 -9.32 -30.52 1.46
N MET A 500 -9.44 -29.37 2.12
CA MET A 500 -10.73 -28.75 2.46
C MET A 500 -11.59 -28.49 1.21
N LEU A 501 -10.96 -28.09 0.12
CA LEU A 501 -11.62 -27.79 -1.14
C LEU A 501 -12.02 -29.03 -1.93
N ILE A 502 -11.18 -30.08 -1.91
CA ILE A 502 -11.52 -31.37 -2.48
C ILE A 502 -12.69 -31.99 -1.72
N ASP A 503 -12.69 -31.98 -0.40
CA ASP A 503 -13.78 -32.47 0.45
C ASP A 503 -15.10 -31.70 0.22
N ALA A 504 -15.03 -30.39 -0.05
CA ALA A 504 -16.18 -29.57 -0.40
C ALA A 504 -16.75 -29.90 -1.79
N LEU A 505 -15.88 -30.16 -2.77
CA LEU A 505 -16.24 -30.50 -4.14
C LEU A 505 -16.80 -31.93 -4.29
N GLU A 506 -16.37 -32.89 -3.47
CA GLU A 506 -16.86 -34.26 -3.53
C GLU A 506 -18.31 -34.44 -3.03
N LYS A 507 -18.87 -33.45 -2.34
CA LYS A 507 -20.19 -33.51 -1.72
C LYS A 507 -21.31 -32.79 -2.47
N GLU A 508 -21.02 -32.06 -3.55
CA GLU A 508 -22.03 -31.34 -4.34
C GLU A 508 -22.32 -32.02 -5.67
N THR A 509 -23.32 -32.89 -5.71
CA THR A 509 -23.72 -33.59 -6.95
C THR A 509 -25.13 -33.27 -7.42
N ALA A 510 -25.80 -32.22 -6.96
CA ALA A 510 -27.25 -32.11 -7.19
C ALA A 510 -27.73 -31.01 -8.13
N GLU A 511 -27.07 -29.91 -8.39
CA GLU A 511 -27.57 -28.88 -9.34
C GLU A 511 -26.44 -28.12 -10.06
N PRO A 512 -26.25 -28.33 -11.39
CA PRO A 512 -25.09 -27.78 -12.12
C PRO A 512 -25.14 -26.30 -12.49
N GLU A 513 -26.27 -25.63 -12.40
CA GLU A 513 -26.45 -24.32 -13.04
C GLU A 513 -26.24 -23.09 -12.14
N GLN A 514 -25.98 -23.27 -10.86
CA GLN A 514 -25.82 -22.16 -9.89
C GLN A 514 -24.48 -22.11 -9.17
N TYR A 515 -23.54 -23.01 -9.43
CA TYR A 515 -22.30 -23.11 -8.67
C TYR A 515 -21.06 -23.05 -9.57
N ILE A 516 -20.01 -22.45 -9.06
CA ILE A 516 -18.68 -22.45 -9.68
C ILE A 516 -18.28 -23.91 -9.93
N THR A 517 -17.90 -24.23 -11.15
CA THR A 517 -17.46 -25.57 -11.51
C THR A 517 -16.17 -25.96 -10.75
N ARG A 518 -15.91 -27.28 -10.58
CA ARG A 518 -14.65 -27.77 -10.02
C ARG A 518 -13.43 -27.15 -10.68
N ALA A 519 -13.45 -27.02 -12.00
CA ALA A 519 -12.39 -26.42 -12.79
C ALA A 519 -12.15 -24.95 -12.44
N GLU A 520 -13.21 -24.16 -12.29
CA GLU A 520 -13.10 -22.75 -11.90
C GLU A 520 -12.60 -22.57 -10.47
N THR A 521 -13.04 -23.42 -9.54
CA THR A 521 -12.60 -23.40 -8.15
C THR A 521 -11.09 -23.71 -8.06
N VAL A 522 -10.62 -24.78 -8.72
CA VAL A 522 -9.20 -25.15 -8.71
C VAL A 522 -8.34 -24.10 -9.40
N THR A 523 -8.83 -23.52 -10.50
CA THR A 523 -8.14 -22.42 -11.18
C THR A 523 -7.98 -21.19 -10.28
N MET A 524 -9.05 -20.84 -9.56
CA MET A 524 -9.03 -19.72 -8.62
C MET A 524 -8.05 -19.92 -7.48
N ILE A 525 -7.97 -21.16 -6.95
CA ILE A 525 -7.03 -21.54 -5.89
C ILE A 525 -5.59 -21.45 -6.37
N ASN A 526 -5.27 -22.00 -7.52
CA ASN A 526 -3.91 -21.96 -8.04
C ASN A 526 -3.45 -20.53 -8.31
N ARG A 527 -4.35 -19.65 -8.79
CA ARG A 527 -4.08 -18.21 -8.91
C ARG A 527 -3.85 -17.54 -7.56
N MET A 528 -4.65 -17.86 -6.55
CA MET A 528 -4.47 -17.33 -5.18
C MET A 528 -3.16 -17.80 -4.53
N LEU A 529 -2.71 -19.03 -4.86
CA LEU A 529 -1.45 -19.60 -4.37
C LEU A 529 -0.24 -19.15 -5.20
N GLY A 530 -0.42 -18.33 -6.25
CA GLY A 530 0.66 -17.86 -7.12
C GLY A 530 1.31 -18.98 -7.95
N ARG A 531 0.59 -20.08 -8.21
CA ARG A 531 1.10 -21.21 -9.01
C ARG A 531 0.91 -20.93 -10.49
N ASN A 532 1.99 -21.00 -11.25
CA ASN A 532 1.97 -20.94 -12.72
C ASN A 532 2.51 -22.27 -13.26
N TYR A 533 2.00 -22.70 -14.42
CA TYR A 533 2.57 -23.87 -15.11
C TYR A 533 3.92 -23.54 -15.69
N GLU A 534 4.87 -24.43 -15.56
CA GLU A 534 6.14 -24.28 -16.25
C GLU A 534 6.03 -24.69 -17.72
N THR A 535 5.26 -25.72 -18.07
CA THR A 535 4.87 -26.00 -19.47
C THR A 535 3.59 -26.84 -19.58
N ALA A 536 2.72 -26.55 -20.55
CA ALA A 536 1.53 -27.37 -20.83
C ALA A 536 1.87 -28.80 -21.31
N ALA A 537 3.05 -29.02 -21.87
CA ALA A 537 3.48 -30.31 -22.41
C ALA A 537 3.81 -31.34 -21.31
N GLU A 538 4.36 -30.93 -20.18
CA GLU A 538 4.70 -31.83 -19.07
C GLU A 538 3.45 -32.34 -18.36
N LEU A 539 2.43 -31.49 -18.20
CA LEU A 539 1.18 -31.88 -17.56
C LEU A 539 0.33 -32.84 -18.40
N HIS A 540 0.41 -32.76 -19.74
CA HIS A 540 -0.30 -33.66 -20.65
C HIS A 540 0.23 -35.10 -20.64
N SER A 541 1.45 -35.34 -20.17
CA SER A 541 2.05 -36.67 -20.05
C SER A 541 1.60 -37.43 -18.80
N MET A 542 0.93 -36.79 -17.85
CA MET A 542 0.50 -37.39 -16.59
C MET A 542 -0.94 -37.86 -16.66
N ALA A 543 -1.25 -38.98 -16.01
CA ALA A 543 -2.62 -39.46 -15.90
C ALA A 543 -3.42 -38.56 -14.96
N CYS A 544 -4.54 -38.01 -15.45
CA CYS A 544 -5.43 -37.23 -14.61
C CYS A 544 -6.09 -38.09 -13.55
N PRO A 545 -6.00 -37.75 -12.25
CA PRO A 545 -6.63 -38.53 -11.18
C PRO A 545 -8.16 -38.38 -11.17
N PHE A 546 -8.71 -37.48 -11.96
CA PHE A 546 -10.16 -37.26 -12.09
C PHE A 546 -10.66 -37.74 -13.44
N PRO A 547 -11.51 -38.78 -13.51
CA PRO A 547 -11.93 -39.39 -14.78
C PRO A 547 -12.91 -38.49 -15.60
N ASP A 548 -13.48 -37.47 -14.99
CA ASP A 548 -14.42 -36.52 -15.58
C ASP A 548 -13.76 -35.27 -16.15
N VAL A 549 -12.44 -35.13 -16.03
CA VAL A 549 -11.69 -33.98 -16.55
C VAL A 549 -10.90 -34.38 -17.78
N SER A 550 -11.30 -33.88 -18.96
CA SER A 550 -10.57 -34.12 -20.21
C SER A 550 -9.38 -33.18 -20.37
N GLN A 551 -8.36 -33.64 -21.10
CA GLN A 551 -7.18 -32.82 -21.43
C GLN A 551 -7.51 -31.58 -22.25
N SER A 552 -8.66 -31.55 -22.93
CA SER A 552 -9.16 -30.39 -23.67
C SER A 552 -9.84 -29.34 -22.78
N ASN A 553 -10.06 -29.62 -21.50
CA ASN A 553 -10.63 -28.64 -20.57
C ASN A 553 -9.63 -27.48 -20.35
N TRP A 554 -10.12 -26.27 -20.47
CA TRP A 554 -9.30 -25.06 -20.29
C TRP A 554 -8.61 -24.95 -18.93
N ALA A 555 -9.15 -25.62 -17.90
CA ALA A 555 -8.59 -25.63 -16.56
C ALA A 555 -7.76 -26.89 -16.26
N TYR A 556 -7.57 -27.79 -17.26
CA TYR A 556 -6.89 -29.09 -17.05
C TYR A 556 -5.56 -28.93 -16.32
N GLY A 557 -4.71 -28.03 -16.76
CA GLY A 557 -3.43 -27.78 -16.15
C GLY A 557 -3.53 -27.33 -14.67
N ASN A 558 -4.49 -26.45 -14.32
CA ASN A 558 -4.73 -26.01 -12.95
C ASN A 558 -5.18 -27.20 -12.06
N ILE A 559 -6.02 -28.05 -12.59
CA ILE A 559 -6.55 -29.23 -11.89
C ILE A 559 -5.43 -30.24 -11.64
N MET A 560 -4.59 -30.50 -12.64
CA MET A 560 -3.44 -31.39 -12.52
C MET A 560 -2.43 -30.87 -11.51
N GLU A 561 -2.10 -29.58 -11.54
CA GLU A 561 -1.19 -28.95 -10.59
C GLU A 561 -1.68 -29.07 -9.13
N ALA A 562 -2.99 -28.92 -8.91
CA ALA A 562 -3.57 -29.08 -7.57
C ALA A 562 -3.60 -30.53 -7.09
N ALA A 563 -3.72 -31.51 -8.01
CA ALA A 563 -3.84 -32.93 -7.70
C ALA A 563 -2.49 -33.64 -7.51
N ILE A 564 -1.42 -33.09 -8.06
CA ILE A 564 -0.07 -33.67 -7.97
C ILE A 564 0.59 -33.21 -6.67
N THR A 565 0.96 -34.17 -5.83
CA THR A 565 1.74 -33.88 -4.62
C THR A 565 3.19 -33.65 -5.03
N HIS A 566 3.65 -32.39 -5.01
CA HIS A 566 5.05 -32.08 -5.22
C HIS A 566 5.88 -32.65 -4.07
N LYS A 567 6.72 -33.65 -4.38
CA LYS A 567 7.83 -34.03 -3.53
C LYS A 567 8.95 -33.01 -3.77
N HIS A 568 9.16 -32.11 -2.85
CA HIS A 568 10.38 -31.32 -2.73
C HIS A 568 11.21 -31.82 -1.56
#